data_96f219b5df9ce40b48f9bcffbb6c01fa
#
_entry.id   96f219b5df9ce40b48f9bcffbb6c01fa
#
_cell.length_a   1.000
_cell.length_b   1.000
_cell.length_c   1.000
_cell.angle_alpha   90.00
_cell.angle_beta   90.00
_cell.angle_gamma   90.00
#
_symmetry.space_group_name_H-M   'P 1'
#
loop_
_entity.id
_entity.type
_entity.pdbx_description
1 polymer ?
#
loop_
_entity_poly.entity_id
_entity_poly.type
_entity_poly.pdbx_seq_one_letter_code
_entity_poly.pdbx_strand_id
1 'polypeptide(L)'
;MSDPSTAAARAWVEVDLGALQSNLRRVRQAAPGAGVVPMLKADAYGMGMAQVLRAVVEATAPQGPWAIGVAAVAEGEALRGFGWSGRIVVFPPVTPGEERRAAAAGLTLAVSDLASLDRWAAAAREAGRPLAFHLEVDTGMGRAGFAAEKVAEWAPPAAARAGDLLAWEGCFTHFHSADEPELAPTDAQAALFREVLAALPPEPEGAPRRVVHCANSGAALRRGGYGMDLVRPGIFLYGGSAGPGTDPAPVASVRARVVRVADAPPGATVGYGATHRAVRAERWATLAIGYGDGLRRALAGGGGEAILRGVRVPMVGRISMDVTVVDATAVPDAAPGDVVTLVGRDGAEELAVDEVAARAGTISYEILTGLGPRLPRMYRQGGAHIS
;
A
#
# COMPACT_ATOMS: atom_id res chain seq x y z
N MET A 1 26.37 -7.69 -13.84
CA MET A 1 27.27 -6.84 -13.02
C MET A 1 26.43 -6.33 -11.88
N SER A 2 26.77 -6.64 -10.60
CA SER A 2 26.06 -6.13 -9.43
C SER A 2 26.33 -4.63 -9.29
N ASP A 3 25.24 -3.86 -9.07
CA ASP A 3 25.32 -2.42 -8.77
C ASP A 3 26.24 -2.19 -7.55
N PRO A 4 27.19 -1.23 -7.60
CA PRO A 4 28.05 -0.90 -6.49
C PRO A 4 27.28 -0.56 -5.19
N SER A 5 26.04 -0.06 -5.29
CA SER A 5 25.18 0.25 -4.13
C SER A 5 24.67 -1.00 -3.42
N THR A 6 24.50 -2.15 -4.13
CA THR A 6 24.14 -3.42 -3.51
C THR A 6 25.36 -4.18 -2.96
N ALA A 7 26.57 -3.88 -3.42
CA ALA A 7 27.78 -4.62 -3.05
C ALA A 7 28.04 -4.61 -1.53
N ALA A 8 27.70 -3.52 -0.85
CA ALA A 8 27.91 -3.35 0.60
C ALA A 8 26.66 -3.64 1.45
N ALA A 9 25.45 -3.74 0.85
CA ALA A 9 24.23 -3.94 1.60
C ALA A 9 24.12 -5.40 2.10
N ARG A 10 23.80 -5.58 3.39
CA ARG A 10 23.54 -6.90 3.98
C ARG A 10 22.19 -7.48 3.57
N ALA A 11 21.18 -6.60 3.43
CA ALA A 11 19.85 -6.88 2.95
C ALA A 11 19.24 -5.60 2.35
N TRP A 12 18.33 -5.72 1.37
CA TRP A 12 17.72 -4.58 0.68
C TRP A 12 16.37 -4.95 0.06
N VAL A 13 15.65 -3.92 -0.36
CA VAL A 13 14.44 -4.05 -1.18
C VAL A 13 14.73 -3.53 -2.58
N GLU A 14 14.49 -4.35 -3.58
CA GLU A 14 14.45 -3.91 -4.98
C GLU A 14 13.02 -3.52 -5.32
N VAL A 15 12.82 -2.34 -5.91
CA VAL A 15 11.52 -1.80 -6.31
C VAL A 15 11.49 -1.63 -7.82
N ASP A 16 10.63 -2.38 -8.49
CA ASP A 16 10.44 -2.30 -9.94
C ASP A 16 9.36 -1.26 -10.27
N LEU A 17 9.80 -0.04 -10.60
CA LEU A 17 8.93 1.06 -10.98
C LEU A 17 8.22 0.83 -12.31
N GLY A 18 8.82 0.04 -13.21
CA GLY A 18 8.18 -0.35 -14.48
C GLY A 18 6.98 -1.28 -14.25
N ALA A 19 7.11 -2.24 -13.33
CA ALA A 19 6.01 -3.10 -12.89
C ALA A 19 4.89 -2.28 -12.23
N LEU A 20 5.24 -1.34 -11.34
CA LEU A 20 4.28 -0.41 -10.71
C LEU A 20 3.51 0.39 -11.77
N GLN A 21 4.22 0.97 -12.74
CA GLN A 21 3.61 1.70 -13.84
C GLN A 21 2.69 0.81 -14.70
N SER A 22 3.07 -0.46 -14.92
CA SER A 22 2.24 -1.44 -15.62
C SER A 22 0.95 -1.72 -14.86
N ASN A 23 1.04 -1.96 -13.55
CA ASN A 23 -0.11 -2.17 -12.69
C ASN A 23 -1.05 -0.95 -12.70
N LEU A 24 -0.52 0.26 -12.65
CA LEU A 24 -1.32 1.49 -12.72
C LEU A 24 -2.05 1.62 -14.08
N ARG A 25 -1.38 1.31 -15.19
CA ARG A 25 -2.03 1.30 -16.51
C ARG A 25 -3.17 0.29 -16.59
N ARG A 26 -3.00 -0.90 -16.00
CA ARG A 26 -4.08 -1.92 -15.93
C ARG A 26 -5.30 -1.42 -15.16
N VAL A 27 -5.10 -0.74 -14.03
CA VAL A 27 -6.22 -0.12 -13.28
C VAL A 27 -6.94 0.92 -14.14
N ARG A 28 -6.22 1.79 -14.83
CA ARG A 28 -6.81 2.80 -15.73
C ARG A 28 -7.60 2.17 -16.88
N GLN A 29 -7.11 1.06 -17.42
CA GLN A 29 -7.80 0.30 -18.48
C GLN A 29 -9.08 -0.38 -17.97
N ALA A 30 -9.08 -0.86 -16.71
CA ALA A 30 -10.24 -1.50 -16.09
C ALA A 30 -11.34 -0.51 -15.70
N ALA A 31 -11.01 0.77 -15.51
CA ALA A 31 -11.94 1.84 -15.16
C ALA A 31 -11.86 3.02 -16.16
N PRO A 32 -12.29 2.80 -17.41
CA PRO A 32 -12.19 3.82 -18.46
C PRO A 32 -13.05 5.04 -18.11
N GLY A 33 -12.48 6.23 -18.31
CA GLY A 33 -13.14 7.51 -18.01
C GLY A 33 -13.01 7.96 -16.55
N ALA A 34 -12.66 7.09 -15.62
CA ALA A 34 -12.40 7.47 -14.24
C ALA A 34 -11.02 8.10 -14.06
N GLY A 35 -10.96 9.18 -13.27
CA GLY A 35 -9.70 9.71 -12.77
C GLY A 35 -9.06 8.73 -11.78
N VAL A 36 -7.72 8.76 -11.68
CA VAL A 36 -7.03 7.88 -10.74
C VAL A 36 -6.46 8.66 -9.56
N VAL A 37 -6.64 8.10 -8.37
CA VAL A 37 -6.07 8.58 -7.09
C VAL A 37 -5.18 7.48 -6.52
N PRO A 38 -3.92 7.35 -6.98
CA PRO A 38 -2.99 6.38 -6.44
C PRO A 38 -2.76 6.62 -4.95
N MET A 39 -2.80 5.55 -4.14
CA MET A 39 -2.58 5.64 -2.70
C MET A 39 -1.08 5.52 -2.41
N LEU A 40 -0.46 6.62 -1.93
CA LEU A 40 0.97 6.68 -1.58
C LEU A 40 1.21 6.72 -0.06
N LYS A 41 0.19 6.45 0.75
CA LYS A 41 0.30 6.35 2.22
C LYS A 41 1.36 5.32 2.66
N ALA A 42 1.83 5.43 3.90
CA ALA A 42 2.84 4.57 4.52
C ALA A 42 4.12 4.49 3.65
N ASP A 43 4.65 5.67 3.27
CA ASP A 43 5.83 5.79 2.38
C ASP A 43 5.66 4.98 1.08
N ALA A 44 4.49 5.16 0.41
CA ALA A 44 4.10 4.38 -0.77
C ALA A 44 4.13 2.86 -0.50
N TYR A 45 3.44 2.43 0.57
CA TYR A 45 3.43 1.03 1.03
C TYR A 45 4.84 0.49 1.32
N GLY A 46 5.72 1.34 1.84
CA GLY A 46 7.10 1.01 2.14
C GLY A 46 8.06 1.02 0.94
N MET A 47 7.59 1.43 -0.24
CA MET A 47 8.40 1.40 -1.47
C MET A 47 9.17 2.71 -1.74
N GLY A 48 9.00 3.74 -0.89
CA GLY A 48 9.67 5.03 -1.06
C GLY A 48 8.83 6.02 -1.86
N MET A 49 8.17 6.93 -1.15
CA MET A 49 7.15 7.84 -1.71
C MET A 49 7.69 8.73 -2.83
N ALA A 50 8.91 9.23 -2.72
CA ALA A 50 9.48 10.17 -3.70
C ALA A 50 9.65 9.54 -5.09
N GLN A 51 10.19 8.32 -5.16
CA GLN A 51 10.42 7.63 -6.43
C GLN A 51 9.11 7.08 -7.02
N VAL A 52 8.23 6.56 -6.15
CA VAL A 52 6.90 6.11 -6.57
C VAL A 52 6.07 7.27 -7.12
N LEU A 53 6.12 8.47 -6.52
CA LEU A 53 5.46 9.66 -7.05
C LEU A 53 5.90 9.97 -8.48
N ARG A 54 7.21 9.95 -8.76
CA ARG A 54 7.74 10.17 -10.12
C ARG A 54 7.21 9.14 -11.10
N ALA A 55 7.26 7.85 -10.74
CA ALA A 55 6.77 6.76 -11.58
C ALA A 55 5.25 6.88 -11.87
N VAL A 56 4.46 7.30 -10.87
CA VAL A 56 3.01 7.55 -11.03
C VAL A 56 2.75 8.72 -11.98
N VAL A 57 3.47 9.82 -11.83
CA VAL A 57 3.31 11.01 -12.70
C VAL A 57 3.64 10.64 -14.16
N GLU A 58 4.74 9.92 -14.39
CA GLU A 58 5.11 9.44 -15.73
C GLU A 58 4.04 8.49 -16.31
N ALA A 59 3.53 7.53 -15.54
CA ALA A 59 2.54 6.56 -16.02
C ALA A 59 1.17 7.16 -16.30
N THR A 60 0.89 8.35 -15.78
CA THR A 60 -0.38 9.06 -15.95
C THR A 60 -0.30 10.24 -16.93
N ALA A 61 0.90 10.55 -17.45
CA ALA A 61 1.10 11.62 -18.41
C ALA A 61 0.23 11.44 -19.67
N PRO A 62 -0.18 12.54 -20.35
CA PRO A 62 0.10 13.95 -20.01
C PRO A 62 -0.84 14.55 -18.96
N GLN A 63 -1.97 13.90 -18.61
CA GLN A 63 -2.99 14.48 -17.72
C GLN A 63 -2.57 14.48 -16.25
N GLY A 64 -1.66 13.55 -15.84
CA GLY A 64 -1.32 13.31 -14.45
C GLY A 64 -2.40 12.49 -13.69
N PRO A 65 -2.13 12.09 -12.43
CA PRO A 65 -3.17 11.56 -11.56
C PRO A 65 -4.16 12.66 -11.18
N TRP A 66 -5.44 12.32 -10.93
CA TRP A 66 -6.43 13.29 -10.48
C TRP A 66 -6.06 13.88 -9.10
N ALA A 67 -5.58 13.03 -8.21
CA ALA A 67 -4.97 13.38 -6.92
C ALA A 67 -4.00 12.30 -6.50
N ILE A 68 -3.22 12.57 -5.45
CA ILE A 68 -2.49 11.55 -4.67
C ILE A 68 -3.24 11.33 -3.36
N GLY A 69 -3.48 10.06 -2.99
CA GLY A 69 -4.12 9.68 -1.75
C GLY A 69 -3.12 9.33 -0.64
N VAL A 70 -3.30 9.91 0.54
CA VAL A 70 -2.47 9.67 1.73
C VAL A 70 -3.32 9.39 2.96
N ALA A 71 -2.68 9.01 4.08
CA ALA A 71 -3.35 8.71 5.33
C ALA A 71 -3.09 9.73 6.45
N ALA A 72 -2.09 10.59 6.30
CA ALA A 72 -1.71 11.55 7.33
C ALA A 72 -1.34 12.90 6.69
N VAL A 73 -1.54 13.98 7.44
CA VAL A 73 -1.14 15.33 7.04
C VAL A 73 0.36 15.39 6.74
N ALA A 74 1.19 14.74 7.58
CA ALA A 74 2.64 14.69 7.39
C ALA A 74 3.06 14.04 6.05
N GLU A 75 2.31 13.05 5.56
CA GLU A 75 2.57 12.44 4.25
C GLU A 75 2.23 13.42 3.12
N GLY A 76 1.16 14.21 3.28
CA GLY A 76 0.81 15.29 2.36
C GLY A 76 1.87 16.39 2.32
N GLU A 77 2.39 16.78 3.47
CA GLU A 77 3.51 17.73 3.59
C GLU A 77 4.78 17.20 2.90
N ALA A 78 5.10 15.90 3.09
CA ALA A 78 6.22 15.25 2.42
C ALA A 78 6.08 15.29 0.89
N LEU A 79 4.88 15.02 0.35
CA LEU A 79 4.60 15.13 -1.10
C LEU A 79 4.83 16.55 -1.61
N ARG A 80 4.44 17.57 -0.84
CA ARG A 80 4.76 18.99 -1.17
C ARG A 80 6.26 19.21 -1.19
N GLY A 81 6.98 18.66 -0.21
CA GLY A 81 8.45 18.70 -0.14
C GLY A 81 9.13 18.02 -1.34
N PHE A 82 8.52 17.00 -1.92
CA PHE A 82 9.00 16.34 -3.16
C PHE A 82 8.60 17.11 -4.44
N GLY A 83 7.95 18.26 -4.32
CA GLY A 83 7.60 19.13 -5.44
C GLY A 83 6.23 18.84 -6.09
N TRP A 84 5.40 17.97 -5.49
CA TRP A 84 4.06 17.73 -6.00
C TRP A 84 3.13 18.92 -5.72
N SER A 85 2.66 19.60 -6.76
CA SER A 85 1.75 20.74 -6.68
C SER A 85 0.28 20.38 -6.93
N GLY A 86 -0.02 19.16 -7.41
CA GLY A 86 -1.37 18.70 -7.69
C GLY A 86 -2.19 18.42 -6.43
N ARG A 87 -3.41 17.92 -6.60
CA ARG A 87 -4.30 17.55 -5.47
C ARG A 87 -3.70 16.46 -4.60
N ILE A 88 -3.91 16.59 -3.28
CA ILE A 88 -3.60 15.56 -2.28
C ILE A 88 -4.83 15.39 -1.41
N VAL A 89 -5.33 14.17 -1.28
CA VAL A 89 -6.48 13.84 -0.43
C VAL A 89 -6.00 13.03 0.77
N VAL A 90 -6.26 13.51 1.97
CA VAL A 90 -6.06 12.77 3.23
C VAL A 90 -7.35 12.03 3.54
N PHE A 91 -7.34 10.71 3.41
CA PHE A 91 -8.56 9.90 3.49
C PHE A 91 -9.04 9.57 4.92
N PRO A 92 -8.17 9.16 5.87
CA PRO A 92 -8.61 9.00 7.24
C PRO A 92 -8.97 10.34 7.89
N PRO A 93 -9.89 10.35 8.88
CA PRO A 93 -10.10 11.52 9.71
C PRO A 93 -8.78 12.01 10.33
N VAL A 94 -8.53 13.31 10.26
CA VAL A 94 -7.34 13.92 10.86
C VAL A 94 -7.54 14.17 12.35
N THR A 95 -6.45 14.12 13.10
CA THR A 95 -6.47 14.46 14.53
C THR A 95 -6.84 15.93 14.72
N PRO A 96 -7.75 16.28 15.65
CA PRO A 96 -8.06 17.68 15.94
C PRO A 96 -6.82 18.53 16.20
N GLY A 97 -6.71 19.63 15.46
CA GLY A 97 -5.53 20.52 15.47
C GLY A 97 -4.60 20.36 14.27
N GLU A 98 -4.68 19.26 13.53
CA GLU A 98 -3.90 19.10 12.27
C GLU A 98 -4.50 19.88 11.09
N GLU A 99 -5.74 20.35 11.19
CA GLU A 99 -6.43 21.07 10.12
C GLU A 99 -5.65 22.33 9.66
N ARG A 100 -4.99 23.04 10.59
CA ARG A 100 -4.14 24.21 10.22
C ARG A 100 -2.94 23.81 9.36
N ARG A 101 -2.27 22.70 9.70
CA ARG A 101 -1.15 22.16 8.90
C ARG A 101 -1.63 21.70 7.53
N ALA A 102 -2.75 20.98 7.50
CA ALA A 102 -3.39 20.55 6.25
C ALA A 102 -3.76 21.75 5.36
N ALA A 103 -4.32 22.82 5.95
CA ALA A 103 -4.63 24.05 5.25
C ALA A 103 -3.38 24.72 4.71
N ALA A 104 -2.31 24.84 5.50
CA ALA A 104 -1.03 25.41 5.08
C ALA A 104 -0.43 24.64 3.89
N ALA A 105 -0.50 23.31 3.93
CA ALA A 105 -0.01 22.42 2.85
C ALA A 105 -0.96 22.34 1.64
N GLY A 106 -2.16 22.95 1.70
CA GLY A 106 -3.15 22.91 0.61
C GLY A 106 -3.66 21.52 0.33
N LEU A 107 -4.00 20.78 1.40
CA LEU A 107 -4.54 19.43 1.29
C LEU A 107 -6.07 19.49 1.17
N THR A 108 -6.65 18.44 0.60
CA THR A 108 -8.09 18.13 0.66
C THR A 108 -8.30 17.13 1.78
N LEU A 109 -9.24 17.36 2.69
CA LEU A 109 -9.55 16.41 3.76
C LEU A 109 -10.80 15.60 3.44
N ALA A 110 -10.75 14.31 3.74
CA ALA A 110 -11.96 13.52 3.93
C ALA A 110 -12.55 13.85 5.31
N VAL A 111 -13.85 14.14 5.34
CA VAL A 111 -14.58 14.46 6.56
C VAL A 111 -15.66 13.42 6.83
N SER A 112 -15.82 13.04 8.09
CA SER A 112 -16.66 11.92 8.53
C SER A 112 -17.75 12.31 9.50
N ASP A 113 -17.77 13.58 9.93
CA ASP A 113 -18.78 14.15 10.85
C ASP A 113 -18.83 15.69 10.73
N LEU A 114 -19.89 16.31 11.25
CA LEU A 114 -20.08 17.76 11.20
C LEU A 114 -19.04 18.52 12.05
N ALA A 115 -18.55 17.93 13.12
CA ALA A 115 -17.56 18.58 13.97
C ALA A 115 -16.20 18.69 13.28
N SER A 116 -15.77 17.66 12.56
CA SER A 116 -14.56 17.71 11.71
C SER A 116 -14.71 18.71 10.57
N LEU A 117 -15.91 18.79 9.98
CA LEU A 117 -16.21 19.79 8.95
C LEU A 117 -16.20 21.21 9.51
N ASP A 118 -16.69 21.44 10.72
CA ASP A 118 -16.62 22.74 11.41
C ASP A 118 -15.18 23.18 11.67
N ARG A 119 -14.32 22.25 12.12
CA ARG A 119 -12.88 22.51 12.30
C ARG A 119 -12.19 22.83 10.98
N TRP A 120 -12.53 22.10 9.90
CA TRP A 120 -11.97 22.36 8.58
C TRP A 120 -12.42 23.72 8.02
N ALA A 121 -13.68 24.07 8.20
CA ALA A 121 -14.21 25.38 7.83
C ALA A 121 -13.53 26.52 8.61
N ALA A 122 -13.23 26.32 9.90
CA ALA A 122 -12.46 27.30 10.70
C ALA A 122 -11.03 27.45 10.16
N ALA A 123 -10.36 26.34 9.83
CA ALA A 123 -9.02 26.39 9.22
C ALA A 123 -9.01 27.08 7.85
N ALA A 124 -10.05 26.90 7.04
CA ALA A 124 -10.19 27.59 5.74
C ALA A 124 -10.31 29.11 5.91
N ARG A 125 -11.14 29.55 6.87
CA ARG A 125 -11.28 30.98 7.20
C ARG A 125 -9.96 31.58 7.72
N GLU A 126 -9.25 30.87 8.58
CA GLU A 126 -7.95 31.30 9.13
C GLU A 126 -6.88 31.38 8.01
N ALA A 127 -6.87 30.42 7.10
CA ALA A 127 -5.94 30.40 5.97
C ALA A 127 -6.24 31.48 4.90
N GLY A 128 -7.47 32.03 4.88
CA GLY A 128 -7.90 33.05 3.95
C GLY A 128 -7.89 32.63 2.47
N ARG A 129 -8.01 31.32 2.21
CA ARG A 129 -8.00 30.76 0.86
C ARG A 129 -8.99 29.58 0.72
N PRO A 130 -9.50 29.32 -0.50
CA PRO A 130 -10.36 28.18 -0.73
C PRO A 130 -9.66 26.86 -0.41
N LEU A 131 -10.33 26.00 0.35
CA LEU A 131 -9.96 24.62 0.63
C LEU A 131 -11.07 23.69 0.13
N ALA A 132 -10.76 22.41 -0.06
CA ALA A 132 -11.72 21.42 -0.50
C ALA A 132 -11.88 20.32 0.54
N PHE A 133 -13.03 19.64 0.52
CA PHE A 133 -13.26 18.42 1.27
C PHE A 133 -14.01 17.38 0.44
N HIS A 134 -13.76 16.12 0.76
CA HIS A 134 -14.57 15.00 0.35
C HIS A 134 -15.34 14.47 1.56
N LEU A 135 -16.62 14.22 1.40
CA LEU A 135 -17.45 13.65 2.44
C LEU A 135 -17.44 12.13 2.34
N GLU A 136 -17.07 11.46 3.43
CA GLU A 136 -17.14 10.01 3.54
C GLU A 136 -18.51 9.57 4.03
N VAL A 137 -19.12 8.59 3.35
CA VAL A 137 -20.36 7.95 3.75
C VAL A 137 -20.04 6.53 4.21
N ASP A 138 -20.43 6.17 5.42
CA ASP A 138 -20.35 4.79 5.88
C ASP A 138 -21.54 3.99 5.35
N THR A 139 -21.25 3.07 4.44
CA THR A 139 -22.22 2.13 3.88
C THR A 139 -22.05 0.70 4.41
N GLY A 140 -21.31 0.55 5.52
CA GLY A 140 -21.11 -0.74 6.16
C GLY A 140 -19.67 -1.08 6.53
N MET A 141 -18.69 -0.19 6.26
CA MET A 141 -17.32 -0.37 6.71
C MET A 141 -17.18 -0.24 8.23
N GLY A 142 -18.01 0.59 8.89
CA GLY A 142 -18.07 0.77 10.34
C GLY A 142 -16.83 1.43 10.94
N ARG A 143 -16.06 2.18 10.14
CA ARG A 143 -14.77 2.75 10.55
C ARG A 143 -14.78 4.27 10.63
N ALA A 144 -15.31 4.92 9.63
CA ALA A 144 -15.43 6.37 9.51
C ALA A 144 -16.54 6.68 8.50
N GLY A 145 -17.02 7.91 8.48
CA GLY A 145 -18.05 8.37 7.55
C GLY A 145 -19.36 8.73 8.22
N PHE A 146 -20.13 9.54 7.55
CA PHE A 146 -21.50 9.84 7.94
C PHE A 146 -22.39 8.61 7.73
N ALA A 147 -23.26 8.32 8.69
CA ALA A 147 -24.20 7.19 8.61
C ALA A 147 -25.13 7.34 7.41
N ALA A 148 -25.15 6.34 6.53
CA ALA A 148 -25.93 6.39 5.28
C ALA A 148 -27.43 6.59 5.53
N GLU A 149 -27.98 5.90 6.54
CA GLU A 149 -29.39 5.96 6.91
C GLU A 149 -29.84 7.33 7.47
N LYS A 150 -28.87 8.21 7.83
CA LYS A 150 -29.10 9.55 8.38
C LYS A 150 -28.81 10.67 7.40
N VAL A 151 -28.82 10.39 6.09
CA VAL A 151 -28.48 11.38 5.05
C VAL A 151 -29.33 12.65 5.17
N ALA A 152 -30.62 12.53 5.47
CA ALA A 152 -31.52 13.67 5.65
C ALA A 152 -31.15 14.58 6.84
N GLU A 153 -30.46 14.03 7.87
CA GLU A 153 -30.07 14.77 9.04
C GLU A 153 -28.73 15.54 8.84
N TRP A 154 -27.76 14.91 8.18
CA TRP A 154 -26.42 15.48 8.06
C TRP A 154 -26.15 16.21 6.71
N ALA A 155 -26.83 15.84 5.62
CA ALA A 155 -26.49 16.40 4.31
C ALA A 155 -26.85 17.89 4.19
N PRO A 156 -28.03 18.37 4.63
CA PRO A 156 -28.32 19.82 4.59
C PRO A 156 -27.34 20.67 5.43
N PRO A 157 -27.03 20.34 6.71
CA PRO A 157 -26.04 21.09 7.48
C PRO A 157 -24.61 20.98 6.93
N ALA A 158 -24.23 19.88 6.26
CA ALA A 158 -22.95 19.77 5.59
C ALA A 158 -22.90 20.71 4.36
N ALA A 159 -23.96 20.75 3.55
CA ALA A 159 -24.08 21.65 2.41
C ALA A 159 -24.04 23.14 2.83
N ALA A 160 -24.69 23.48 3.97
CA ALA A 160 -24.69 24.86 4.49
C ALA A 160 -23.30 25.35 4.93
N ARG A 161 -22.33 24.45 5.16
CA ARG A 161 -20.94 24.81 5.50
C ARG A 161 -20.05 24.99 4.28
N ALA A 162 -20.49 24.48 3.12
CA ALA A 162 -19.81 24.74 1.85
C ALA A 162 -20.05 26.19 1.39
N GLY A 163 -19.06 26.77 0.72
CA GLY A 163 -19.11 28.13 0.22
C GLY A 163 -17.77 28.54 -0.39
N ASP A 164 -17.54 29.82 -0.56
CA ASP A 164 -16.38 30.38 -1.28
C ASP A 164 -15.02 29.91 -0.73
N LEU A 165 -14.92 29.72 0.58
CA LEU A 165 -13.69 29.30 1.25
C LEU A 165 -13.66 27.79 1.54
N LEU A 166 -14.74 27.04 1.31
CA LEU A 166 -14.80 25.62 1.59
C LEU A 166 -15.64 24.87 0.55
N ALA A 167 -14.99 24.27 -0.42
CA ALA A 167 -15.64 23.55 -1.51
C ALA A 167 -15.96 22.10 -1.12
N TRP A 168 -17.23 21.70 -1.18
CA TRP A 168 -17.59 20.28 -1.15
C TRP A 168 -17.26 19.66 -2.51
N GLU A 169 -16.00 19.21 -2.69
CA GLU A 169 -15.47 18.75 -3.97
C GLU A 169 -15.88 17.33 -4.30
N GLY A 170 -16.08 16.46 -3.29
CA GLY A 170 -16.40 15.06 -3.56
C GLY A 170 -17.20 14.35 -2.47
N CYS A 171 -17.74 13.18 -2.83
CA CYS A 171 -18.41 12.25 -1.93
C CYS A 171 -17.92 10.84 -2.19
N PHE A 172 -17.67 10.05 -1.15
CA PHE A 172 -17.18 8.69 -1.33
C PHE A 172 -17.64 7.73 -0.22
N THR A 173 -17.55 6.45 -0.53
CA THR A 173 -17.61 5.37 0.46
C THR A 173 -16.42 4.44 0.30
N HIS A 174 -16.22 3.51 1.24
CA HIS A 174 -15.17 2.49 1.17
C HIS A 174 -15.76 1.08 1.33
N PHE A 175 -15.45 0.21 0.38
CA PHE A 175 -15.91 -1.17 0.39
C PHE A 175 -15.07 -2.03 1.33
N HIS A 176 -15.73 -2.87 2.12
CA HIS A 176 -15.06 -3.77 3.07
C HIS A 176 -14.66 -5.12 2.46
N SER A 177 -15.29 -5.56 1.35
CA SER A 177 -15.12 -6.92 0.79
C SER A 177 -14.95 -6.94 -0.73
N ALA A 178 -14.42 -5.87 -1.35
CA ALA A 178 -14.25 -5.84 -2.79
C ALA A 178 -13.15 -6.80 -3.31
N ASP A 179 -12.29 -7.28 -2.43
CA ASP A 179 -11.22 -8.27 -2.63
C ASP A 179 -11.63 -9.71 -2.29
N GLU A 180 -12.79 -9.90 -1.65
CA GLU A 180 -13.33 -11.22 -1.34
C GLU A 180 -13.92 -11.94 -2.58
N PRO A 181 -14.01 -13.28 -2.59
CA PRO A 181 -14.61 -14.02 -3.69
C PRO A 181 -16.03 -13.55 -4.04
N GLU A 182 -16.87 -13.35 -3.03
CA GLU A 182 -18.26 -12.95 -3.15
C GLU A 182 -18.42 -11.44 -3.19
N LEU A 183 -19.02 -10.90 -4.26
CA LEU A 183 -19.23 -9.46 -4.44
C LEU A 183 -20.60 -8.95 -3.94
N ALA A 184 -21.50 -9.81 -3.53
CA ALA A 184 -22.82 -9.40 -3.07
C ALA A 184 -22.79 -8.36 -1.93
N PRO A 185 -21.90 -8.45 -0.91
CA PRO A 185 -21.79 -7.40 0.10
C PRO A 185 -21.31 -6.06 -0.48
N THR A 186 -20.40 -6.08 -1.45
CA THR A 186 -19.92 -4.89 -2.15
C THR A 186 -21.01 -4.27 -3.02
N ASP A 187 -21.82 -5.09 -3.71
CA ASP A 187 -22.97 -4.63 -4.47
C ASP A 187 -24.02 -3.94 -3.57
N ALA A 188 -24.26 -4.48 -2.37
CA ALA A 188 -25.17 -3.89 -1.38
C ALA A 188 -24.65 -2.51 -0.91
N GLN A 189 -23.36 -2.40 -0.56
CA GLN A 189 -22.75 -1.12 -0.21
C GLN A 189 -22.85 -0.09 -1.36
N ALA A 190 -22.62 -0.52 -2.59
CA ALA A 190 -22.70 0.35 -3.76
C ALA A 190 -24.14 0.81 -4.04
N ALA A 191 -25.15 -0.05 -3.81
CA ALA A 191 -26.56 0.30 -3.93
C ALA A 191 -26.95 1.35 -2.89
N LEU A 192 -26.63 1.11 -1.62
CA LEU A 192 -26.89 2.06 -0.53
C LEU A 192 -26.19 3.40 -0.78
N PHE A 193 -24.95 3.38 -1.29
CA PHE A 193 -24.25 4.62 -1.63
C PHE A 193 -24.97 5.42 -2.72
N ARG A 194 -25.52 4.76 -3.75
CA ARG A 194 -26.32 5.44 -4.79
C ARG A 194 -27.60 6.06 -4.23
N GLU A 195 -28.25 5.41 -3.28
CA GLU A 195 -29.43 5.97 -2.58
C GLU A 195 -29.06 7.24 -1.82
N VAL A 196 -27.92 7.22 -1.10
CA VAL A 196 -27.41 8.41 -0.41
C VAL A 196 -27.12 9.53 -1.39
N LEU A 197 -26.43 9.23 -2.51
CA LEU A 197 -26.13 10.25 -3.53
C LEU A 197 -27.37 10.91 -4.11
N ALA A 198 -28.45 10.14 -4.32
CA ALA A 198 -29.72 10.66 -4.82
C ALA A 198 -30.43 11.57 -3.80
N ALA A 199 -30.14 11.41 -2.50
CA ALA A 199 -30.71 12.21 -1.42
C ALA A 199 -29.85 13.44 -1.05
N LEU A 200 -28.65 13.61 -1.64
CA LEU A 200 -27.82 14.77 -1.37
C LEU A 200 -28.46 16.06 -1.92
N PRO A 201 -28.30 17.19 -1.22
CA PRO A 201 -28.66 18.50 -1.78
C PRO A 201 -27.94 18.75 -3.11
N PRO A 202 -28.60 19.41 -4.09
CA PRO A 202 -27.94 19.76 -5.33
C PRO A 202 -26.74 20.68 -5.10
N GLU A 203 -25.82 20.70 -6.05
CA GLU A 203 -24.74 21.67 -6.05
C GLU A 203 -25.32 23.10 -6.21
N PRO A 204 -24.72 24.10 -5.55
CA PRO A 204 -25.07 25.50 -5.78
C PRO A 204 -24.94 25.86 -7.27
N GLU A 205 -25.75 26.79 -7.75
CA GLU A 205 -25.69 27.26 -9.12
C GLU A 205 -24.29 27.77 -9.48
N GLY A 206 -23.72 27.29 -10.58
CA GLY A 206 -22.36 27.62 -11.01
C GLY A 206 -21.22 26.88 -10.29
N ALA A 207 -21.51 26.10 -9.25
CA ALA A 207 -20.51 25.26 -8.62
C ALA A 207 -20.14 24.04 -9.49
N PRO A 208 -18.88 23.57 -9.47
CA PRO A 208 -18.50 22.34 -10.12
C PRO A 208 -19.27 21.14 -9.56
N ARG A 209 -19.61 20.16 -10.41
CA ARG A 209 -20.21 18.90 -9.97
C ARG A 209 -19.24 18.17 -8.99
N ARG A 210 -19.78 17.66 -7.90
CA ARG A 210 -19.04 16.83 -6.96
C ARG A 210 -18.58 15.55 -7.63
N VAL A 211 -17.31 15.19 -7.41
CA VAL A 211 -16.79 13.90 -7.86
C VAL A 211 -17.22 12.80 -6.90
N VAL A 212 -17.55 11.65 -7.46
CA VAL A 212 -18.05 10.50 -6.69
C VAL A 212 -17.12 9.32 -6.85
N HIS A 213 -16.78 8.65 -5.75
CA HIS A 213 -15.88 7.50 -5.82
C HIS A 213 -16.10 6.48 -4.70
N CYS A 214 -16.00 5.19 -5.05
CA CYS A 214 -16.12 4.09 -4.10
C CYS A 214 -15.05 3.00 -4.31
N ALA A 215 -14.48 2.89 -5.53
CA ALA A 215 -13.62 1.80 -5.90
C ALA A 215 -12.21 1.89 -5.30
N ASN A 216 -11.84 0.90 -4.49
CA ASN A 216 -10.45 0.53 -4.15
C ASN A 216 -9.84 -0.33 -5.28
N SER A 217 -8.66 -0.94 -5.07
CA SER A 217 -8.03 -1.81 -6.08
C SER A 217 -8.94 -2.94 -6.55
N GLY A 218 -9.56 -3.67 -5.62
CA GLY A 218 -10.42 -4.81 -5.93
C GLY A 218 -11.64 -4.40 -6.74
N ALA A 219 -12.37 -3.39 -6.29
CA ALA A 219 -13.55 -2.89 -6.97
C ALA A 219 -13.23 -2.34 -8.38
N ALA A 220 -12.10 -1.62 -8.54
CA ALA A 220 -11.70 -1.05 -9.82
C ALA A 220 -11.38 -2.13 -10.88
N LEU A 221 -10.78 -3.26 -10.45
CA LEU A 221 -10.31 -4.32 -11.36
C LEU A 221 -11.37 -5.38 -11.65
N ARG A 222 -12.22 -5.69 -10.67
CA ARG A 222 -13.13 -6.83 -10.75
C ARG A 222 -14.51 -6.49 -11.35
N ARG A 223 -14.92 -5.22 -11.29
CA ARG A 223 -16.22 -4.81 -11.82
C ARG A 223 -16.22 -3.34 -12.26
N GLY A 224 -16.26 -3.10 -13.56
CA GLY A 224 -16.17 -1.74 -14.14
C GLY A 224 -17.23 -0.73 -13.64
N GLY A 225 -18.39 -1.21 -13.14
CA GLY A 225 -19.47 -0.33 -12.66
C GLY A 225 -19.20 0.39 -11.34
N TYR A 226 -18.10 0.08 -10.64
CA TYR A 226 -17.72 0.79 -9.42
C TYR A 226 -16.75 1.96 -9.65
N GLY A 227 -16.27 2.16 -10.89
CA GLY A 227 -15.30 3.22 -11.22
C GLY A 227 -15.80 4.62 -10.89
N MET A 228 -17.08 4.89 -11.14
CA MET A 228 -17.68 6.23 -11.00
C MET A 228 -16.75 7.32 -11.60
N ASP A 229 -16.51 8.42 -10.88
CA ASP A 229 -15.62 9.49 -11.36
C ASP A 229 -14.13 9.22 -11.06
N LEU A 230 -13.84 8.49 -9.96
CA LEU A 230 -12.46 8.24 -9.51
C LEU A 230 -12.29 6.82 -8.98
N VAL A 231 -11.09 6.26 -9.18
CA VAL A 231 -10.64 5.01 -8.56
C VAL A 231 -9.41 5.25 -7.67
N ARG A 232 -9.33 4.52 -6.55
CA ARG A 232 -8.30 4.69 -5.51
C ARG A 232 -7.45 3.42 -5.35
N PRO A 233 -6.61 3.07 -6.34
CA PRO A 233 -5.78 1.88 -6.25
C PRO A 233 -4.67 2.04 -5.21
N GLY A 234 -4.49 0.98 -4.41
CA GLY A 234 -3.41 0.84 -3.44
C GLY A 234 -2.61 -0.42 -3.70
N ILE A 235 -2.92 -1.50 -2.99
CA ILE A 235 -2.12 -2.74 -2.93
C ILE A 235 -1.75 -3.30 -4.31
N PHE A 236 -2.67 -3.25 -5.28
CA PHE A 236 -2.42 -3.75 -6.63
C PHE A 236 -1.26 -3.02 -7.33
N LEU A 237 -1.09 -1.72 -7.06
CA LEU A 237 0.03 -0.94 -7.61
C LEU A 237 1.38 -1.51 -7.15
N TYR A 238 1.42 -2.06 -5.93
CA TYR A 238 2.62 -2.51 -5.25
C TYR A 238 2.87 -4.03 -5.37
N GLY A 239 2.08 -4.71 -6.20
CA GLY A 239 2.30 -6.12 -6.51
C GLY A 239 1.59 -7.11 -5.59
N GLY A 240 0.67 -6.64 -4.73
CA GLY A 240 -0.22 -7.51 -3.95
C GLY A 240 -1.56 -7.70 -4.66
N SER A 241 -2.13 -8.90 -4.56
CA SER A 241 -3.44 -9.23 -5.12
C SER A 241 -4.54 -8.35 -4.50
N ALA A 242 -5.51 -7.98 -5.33
CA ALA A 242 -6.69 -7.23 -4.93
C ALA A 242 -7.97 -8.09 -5.05
N GLY A 243 -7.83 -9.38 -4.89
CA GLY A 243 -8.89 -10.38 -4.97
C GLY A 243 -8.78 -11.29 -6.19
N PRO A 244 -9.66 -12.29 -6.31
CA PRO A 244 -9.60 -13.29 -7.37
C PRO A 244 -9.53 -12.70 -8.79
N GLY A 245 -8.60 -13.21 -9.60
CA GLY A 245 -8.40 -12.77 -10.98
C GLY A 245 -7.67 -11.43 -11.13
N THR A 246 -7.06 -10.91 -10.06
CA THR A 246 -6.29 -9.66 -10.09
C THR A 246 -4.79 -9.94 -9.90
N ASP A 247 -4.11 -10.53 -10.87
CA ASP A 247 -2.70 -10.89 -10.77
C ASP A 247 -1.80 -9.68 -11.12
N PRO A 248 -1.27 -8.92 -10.12
CA PRO A 248 -0.40 -7.79 -10.40
C PRO A 248 0.98 -8.24 -10.85
N ALA A 249 1.68 -7.40 -11.61
CA ALA A 249 3.11 -7.56 -11.80
C ALA A 249 3.85 -7.37 -10.47
N PRO A 250 4.80 -8.24 -10.08
CA PRO A 250 5.58 -8.11 -8.85
C PRO A 250 6.39 -6.81 -8.86
N VAL A 251 6.28 -6.03 -7.78
CA VAL A 251 6.97 -4.73 -7.64
C VAL A 251 8.13 -4.82 -6.66
N ALA A 252 7.93 -5.48 -5.51
CA ALA A 252 8.94 -5.59 -4.48
C ALA A 252 9.69 -6.92 -4.56
N SER A 253 11.03 -6.87 -4.42
CA SER A 253 11.83 -8.04 -4.08
C SER A 253 12.66 -7.76 -2.84
N VAL A 254 12.61 -8.65 -1.84
CA VAL A 254 13.40 -8.56 -0.62
C VAL A 254 14.58 -9.52 -0.72
N ARG A 255 15.78 -8.97 -0.61
CA ARG A 255 17.05 -9.68 -0.76
C ARG A 255 17.85 -9.62 0.54
N ALA A 256 18.61 -10.68 0.81
CA ALA A 256 19.58 -10.71 1.90
C ALA A 256 20.83 -11.50 1.50
N ARG A 257 21.95 -11.24 2.18
CA ARG A 257 23.18 -12.03 1.97
C ARG A 257 23.28 -13.16 2.97
N VAL A 258 23.80 -14.28 2.49
CA VAL A 258 24.35 -15.32 3.36
C VAL A 258 25.60 -14.77 4.03
N VAL A 259 25.66 -14.83 5.35
CA VAL A 259 26.84 -14.36 6.12
C VAL A 259 27.62 -15.51 6.75
N ARG A 260 26.99 -16.68 6.86
CA ARG A 260 27.64 -17.89 7.38
C ARG A 260 26.98 -19.13 6.77
N VAL A 261 27.81 -20.13 6.48
CA VAL A 261 27.35 -21.49 6.20
C VAL A 261 28.05 -22.44 7.16
N ALA A 262 27.33 -23.41 7.68
CA ALA A 262 27.87 -24.41 8.60
C ALA A 262 27.14 -25.74 8.47
N ASP A 263 27.89 -26.83 8.60
CA ASP A 263 27.33 -28.16 8.70
C ASP A 263 26.77 -28.39 10.13
N ALA A 264 25.61 -29.03 10.21
CA ALA A 264 24.90 -29.35 11.43
C ALA A 264 24.74 -30.88 11.53
N PRO A 265 25.39 -31.55 12.47
CA PRO A 265 25.23 -32.98 12.66
C PRO A 265 23.83 -33.30 13.19
N PRO A 266 23.37 -34.59 13.07
CA PRO A 266 22.14 -35.02 13.70
C PRO A 266 22.09 -34.64 15.18
N GLY A 267 20.98 -34.11 15.65
CA GLY A 267 20.80 -33.64 17.02
C GLY A 267 21.20 -32.18 17.27
N ALA A 268 21.91 -31.50 16.34
CA ALA A 268 22.20 -30.10 16.44
C ALA A 268 20.92 -29.25 16.50
N THR A 269 20.96 -28.13 17.24
CA THR A 269 19.81 -27.22 17.38
C THR A 269 20.17 -25.82 16.95
N VAL A 270 19.16 -25.03 16.48
CA VAL A 270 19.36 -23.67 16.01
C VAL A 270 18.30 -22.71 16.56
N GLY A 271 18.76 -21.49 16.83
CA GLY A 271 17.95 -20.34 17.20
C GLY A 271 17.43 -20.36 18.64
N TYR A 272 16.71 -19.31 18.99
CA TYR A 272 16.11 -19.15 20.32
C TYR A 272 15.14 -20.29 20.67
N GLY A 273 15.33 -20.89 21.84
CA GLY A 273 14.50 -21.97 22.34
C GLY A 273 14.78 -23.32 21.65
N ALA A 274 15.85 -23.42 20.83
CA ALA A 274 16.24 -24.66 20.14
C ALA A 274 15.06 -25.36 19.47
N THR A 275 14.18 -24.59 18.79
CA THR A 275 12.91 -25.07 18.24
C THR A 275 13.07 -25.95 17.01
N HIS A 276 14.19 -25.85 16.31
CA HIS A 276 14.58 -26.78 15.26
C HIS A 276 15.72 -27.67 15.76
N ARG A 277 15.59 -28.95 15.49
CA ARG A 277 16.63 -29.97 15.76
C ARG A 277 16.86 -30.76 14.49
N ALA A 278 18.11 -30.78 14.01
CA ALA A 278 18.51 -31.55 12.85
C ALA A 278 18.27 -33.06 13.10
N VAL A 279 17.45 -33.68 12.28
CA VAL A 279 17.16 -35.13 12.35
C VAL A 279 18.15 -35.97 11.51
N ARG A 280 18.87 -35.31 10.63
CA ARG A 280 19.92 -35.83 9.74
C ARG A 280 21.09 -34.83 9.72
N ALA A 281 22.14 -35.10 8.97
CA ALA A 281 23.13 -34.10 8.66
C ALA A 281 22.49 -33.01 7.79
N GLU A 282 22.54 -31.80 8.24
CA GLU A 282 22.01 -30.60 7.55
C GLU A 282 23.15 -29.61 7.29
N ARG A 283 22.90 -28.69 6.34
CA ARG A 283 23.75 -27.54 6.06
C ARG A 283 22.95 -26.26 6.26
N TRP A 284 23.33 -25.44 7.22
CA TRP A 284 22.61 -24.23 7.58
C TRP A 284 23.27 -22.99 7.03
N ALA A 285 22.47 -22.12 6.37
CA ALA A 285 22.89 -20.81 5.93
C ALA A 285 22.24 -19.72 6.81
N THR A 286 23.06 -18.84 7.37
CA THR A 286 22.63 -17.67 8.15
C THR A 286 22.49 -16.48 7.21
N LEU A 287 21.33 -15.88 7.17
CA LEU A 287 20.96 -14.73 6.36
C LEU A 287 21.04 -13.46 7.20
N ALA A 288 21.57 -12.38 6.65
CA ALA A 288 21.75 -11.08 7.33
C ALA A 288 20.45 -10.24 7.32
N ILE A 289 19.33 -10.83 7.68
CA ILE A 289 18.01 -10.18 7.81
C ILE A 289 17.22 -10.86 8.93
N GLY A 290 16.49 -10.06 9.70
CA GLY A 290 15.64 -10.55 10.78
C GLY A 290 14.39 -9.70 10.99
N TYR A 291 13.69 -9.92 12.14
CA TYR A 291 12.45 -9.20 12.38
C TYR A 291 12.65 -7.69 12.62
N GLY A 292 13.84 -7.26 13.02
CA GLY A 292 14.19 -5.84 13.13
C GLY A 292 14.30 -5.11 11.78
N ASP A 293 14.36 -5.87 10.68
CA ASP A 293 14.30 -5.36 9.31
C ASP A 293 12.89 -5.39 8.72
N GLY A 294 11.94 -6.02 9.42
CA GLY A 294 10.56 -6.19 8.99
C GLY A 294 10.18 -7.61 8.55
N LEU A 295 11.11 -8.57 8.61
CA LEU A 295 10.78 -9.97 8.33
C LEU A 295 9.85 -10.51 9.42
N ARG A 296 8.68 -11.04 9.04
CA ARG A 296 7.70 -11.52 10.01
C ARG A 296 8.20 -12.73 10.78
N ARG A 297 8.27 -12.63 12.12
CA ARG A 297 8.76 -13.72 12.99
C ARG A 297 7.91 -14.98 12.90
N ALA A 298 6.62 -14.84 12.55
CA ALA A 298 5.70 -15.95 12.35
C ALA A 298 6.10 -16.89 11.21
N LEU A 299 6.86 -16.43 10.22
CA LEU A 299 7.38 -17.27 9.13
C LEU A 299 8.17 -18.47 9.64
N ALA A 300 8.90 -18.34 10.75
CA ALA A 300 9.65 -19.43 11.36
C ALA A 300 8.80 -20.62 11.82
N GLY A 301 7.50 -20.41 12.08
CA GLY A 301 6.55 -21.47 12.49
C GLY A 301 5.49 -21.77 11.43
N GLY A 302 5.35 -20.90 10.43
CA GLY A 302 4.35 -20.97 9.36
C GLY A 302 4.86 -21.58 8.06
N GLY A 303 5.99 -22.27 8.05
CA GLY A 303 6.58 -22.84 6.83
C GLY A 303 7.21 -21.78 5.92
N GLY A 304 7.81 -20.73 6.50
CA GLY A 304 8.55 -19.74 5.74
C GLY A 304 9.68 -20.33 4.93
N GLU A 305 9.89 -19.81 3.74
CA GLU A 305 10.95 -20.23 2.80
C GLU A 305 11.73 -19.01 2.31
N ALA A 306 12.89 -19.30 1.72
CA ALA A 306 13.67 -18.36 0.93
C ALA A 306 14.12 -19.06 -0.35
N ILE A 307 14.55 -18.32 -1.35
CA ILE A 307 15.15 -18.89 -2.57
C ILE A 307 16.65 -18.60 -2.54
N LEU A 308 17.46 -19.64 -2.59
CA LEU A 308 18.91 -19.58 -2.65
C LEU A 308 19.40 -20.27 -3.93
N ARG A 309 20.03 -19.50 -4.83
CA ARG A 309 20.49 -20.01 -6.13
C ARG A 309 19.40 -20.72 -6.93
N GLY A 310 18.19 -20.17 -6.93
CA GLY A 310 17.04 -20.74 -7.65
C GLY A 310 16.41 -21.96 -6.99
N VAL A 311 16.77 -22.29 -5.75
CA VAL A 311 16.20 -23.41 -4.99
C VAL A 311 15.47 -22.87 -3.76
N ARG A 312 14.22 -23.32 -3.52
CA ARG A 312 13.48 -23.01 -2.29
C ARG A 312 14.10 -23.74 -1.11
N VAL A 313 14.42 -23.02 -0.06
CA VAL A 313 15.02 -23.51 1.18
C VAL A 313 14.16 -23.10 2.39
N PRO A 314 13.84 -24.01 3.31
CA PRO A 314 12.99 -23.69 4.44
C PRO A 314 13.73 -22.88 5.51
N MET A 315 13.02 -21.96 6.17
CA MET A 315 13.50 -21.29 7.37
C MET A 315 13.47 -22.25 8.55
N VAL A 316 14.57 -22.35 9.29
CA VAL A 316 14.73 -23.25 10.43
C VAL A 316 15.02 -22.51 11.73
N GLY A 317 14.43 -22.98 12.82
CA GLY A 317 14.50 -22.30 14.11
C GLY A 317 13.72 -20.98 14.12
N ARG A 318 13.85 -20.19 15.18
CA ARG A 318 13.18 -18.89 15.30
C ARG A 318 13.96 -17.79 14.63
N ILE A 319 13.30 -16.92 13.90
CA ILE A 319 13.89 -15.69 13.35
C ILE A 319 14.33 -14.80 14.49
N SER A 320 15.57 -14.33 14.43
CA SER A 320 16.16 -13.37 15.38
C SER A 320 15.93 -11.92 14.92
N MET A 321 16.38 -10.95 15.74
CA MET A 321 16.23 -9.54 15.38
C MET A 321 16.96 -9.19 14.07
N ASP A 322 18.14 -9.74 13.87
CA ASP A 322 19.07 -9.31 12.81
C ASP A 322 19.43 -10.43 11.82
N VAL A 323 19.10 -11.70 12.14
CA VAL A 323 19.45 -12.84 11.31
C VAL A 323 18.35 -13.89 11.28
N THR A 324 18.32 -14.64 10.18
CA THR A 324 17.43 -15.80 9.94
C THR A 324 18.29 -16.96 9.47
N VAL A 325 17.94 -18.18 9.85
CA VAL A 325 18.64 -19.38 9.39
C VAL A 325 17.73 -20.18 8.45
N VAL A 326 18.31 -20.71 7.38
CA VAL A 326 17.63 -21.61 6.43
C VAL A 326 18.38 -22.95 6.35
N ASP A 327 17.66 -24.04 6.07
CA ASP A 327 18.27 -25.33 5.70
C ASP A 327 18.69 -25.29 4.23
N ALA A 328 19.97 -25.10 3.99
CA ALA A 328 20.58 -25.04 2.68
C ALA A 328 21.16 -26.40 2.21
N THR A 329 20.71 -27.53 2.80
CA THR A 329 21.22 -28.87 2.46
C THR A 329 21.03 -29.20 0.97
N ALA A 330 19.96 -28.70 0.36
CA ALA A 330 19.67 -28.84 -1.08
C ALA A 330 20.57 -27.96 -1.98
N VAL A 331 21.39 -27.09 -1.38
CA VAL A 331 22.29 -26.15 -2.11
C VAL A 331 23.72 -26.34 -1.56
N PRO A 332 24.40 -27.43 -1.92
CA PRO A 332 25.69 -27.79 -1.35
C PRO A 332 26.79 -26.74 -1.57
N ASP A 333 26.71 -25.98 -2.66
CA ASP A 333 27.65 -24.92 -3.02
C ASP A 333 27.30 -23.54 -2.40
N ALA A 334 26.31 -23.49 -1.49
CA ALA A 334 25.98 -22.25 -0.78
C ALA A 334 27.19 -21.70 -0.03
N ALA A 335 27.43 -20.41 -0.15
CA ALA A 335 28.61 -19.74 0.42
C ALA A 335 28.25 -18.35 1.00
N PRO A 336 29.05 -17.85 1.99
CA PRO A 336 28.95 -16.46 2.40
C PRO A 336 29.08 -15.50 1.22
N GLY A 337 28.22 -14.49 1.16
CA GLY A 337 28.12 -13.54 0.07
C GLY A 337 27.00 -13.87 -0.95
N ASP A 338 26.52 -15.11 -1.02
CA ASP A 338 25.37 -15.45 -1.85
C ASP A 338 24.16 -14.57 -1.51
N VAL A 339 23.37 -14.26 -2.52
CA VAL A 339 22.13 -13.51 -2.38
C VAL A 339 20.96 -14.47 -2.27
N VAL A 340 20.10 -14.22 -1.28
CA VAL A 340 18.88 -14.98 -1.02
C VAL A 340 17.67 -14.09 -1.26
N THR A 341 16.64 -14.65 -1.85
CA THR A 341 15.35 -13.98 -2.08
C THR A 341 14.33 -14.42 -1.05
N LEU A 342 13.71 -13.45 -0.37
CA LEU A 342 12.66 -13.68 0.64
C LEU A 342 11.27 -13.28 0.15
N VAL A 343 11.21 -12.36 -0.81
CA VAL A 343 10.04 -11.98 -1.61
C VAL A 343 10.54 -11.71 -3.02
N GLY A 344 9.80 -12.13 -4.04
CA GLY A 344 10.16 -11.91 -5.44
C GLY A 344 10.73 -13.15 -6.14
N ARG A 345 11.40 -12.97 -7.28
CA ARG A 345 11.90 -14.05 -8.14
C ARG A 345 13.41 -14.23 -8.05
N ASP A 346 13.84 -15.50 -8.18
CA ASP A 346 15.22 -15.88 -8.41
C ASP A 346 15.24 -17.09 -9.36
N GLY A 347 15.73 -16.89 -10.59
CA GLY A 347 15.64 -17.89 -11.65
C GLY A 347 14.18 -18.18 -12.03
N ALA A 348 13.82 -19.46 -11.98
CA ALA A 348 12.46 -19.93 -12.26
C ALA A 348 11.53 -19.88 -11.04
N GLU A 349 12.09 -19.75 -9.84
CA GLU A 349 11.34 -19.73 -8.59
C GLU A 349 10.85 -18.34 -8.22
N GLU A 350 9.68 -18.28 -7.57
CA GLU A 350 9.07 -17.06 -7.07
C GLU A 350 8.47 -17.27 -5.68
N LEU A 351 8.69 -16.32 -4.79
CA LEU A 351 7.98 -16.14 -3.53
C LEU A 351 7.15 -14.86 -3.65
N ALA A 352 5.91 -14.97 -4.12
CA ALA A 352 5.00 -13.85 -4.23
C ALA A 352 4.72 -13.24 -2.85
N VAL A 353 4.52 -11.92 -2.79
CA VAL A 353 4.24 -11.23 -1.51
C VAL A 353 3.00 -11.80 -0.81
N ASP A 354 1.98 -12.19 -1.57
CA ASP A 354 0.76 -12.81 -1.03
C ASP A 354 1.01 -14.21 -0.46
N GLU A 355 1.89 -15.01 -1.09
CA GLU A 355 2.33 -16.31 -0.57
C GLU A 355 3.07 -16.13 0.76
N VAL A 356 4.00 -15.20 0.82
CA VAL A 356 4.76 -14.89 2.06
C VAL A 356 3.81 -14.39 3.16
N ALA A 357 2.82 -13.57 2.81
CA ALA A 357 1.80 -13.09 3.73
C ALA A 357 0.96 -14.24 4.29
N ALA A 358 0.47 -15.13 3.44
CA ALA A 358 -0.32 -16.29 3.87
C ALA A 358 0.47 -17.20 4.83
N ARG A 359 1.75 -17.46 4.54
CA ARG A 359 2.65 -18.23 5.42
C ARG A 359 2.92 -17.55 6.77
N ALA A 360 2.88 -16.22 6.79
CA ALA A 360 3.03 -15.43 8.01
C ALA A 360 1.70 -15.23 8.77
N GLY A 361 0.57 -15.73 8.24
CA GLY A 361 -0.76 -15.54 8.82
C GLY A 361 -1.25 -14.10 8.76
N THR A 362 -0.91 -13.36 7.69
CA THR A 362 -1.25 -11.96 7.51
C THR A 362 -1.56 -11.65 6.03
N ILE A 363 -1.59 -10.37 5.65
CA ILE A 363 -1.87 -9.86 4.31
C ILE A 363 -0.66 -9.15 3.71
N SER A 364 -0.59 -9.11 2.37
CA SER A 364 0.51 -8.47 1.62
C SER A 364 0.75 -7.01 2.00
N TYR A 365 -0.30 -6.28 2.39
CA TYR A 365 -0.20 -4.92 2.92
C TYR A 365 0.77 -4.84 4.12
N GLU A 366 0.63 -5.78 5.08
CA GLU A 366 1.44 -5.79 6.28
C GLU A 366 2.89 -6.23 6.01
N ILE A 367 3.09 -7.13 5.04
CA ILE A 367 4.44 -7.51 4.60
C ILE A 367 5.17 -6.29 4.04
N LEU A 368 4.55 -5.58 3.08
CA LEU A 368 5.19 -4.45 2.40
C LEU A 368 5.42 -3.26 3.34
N THR A 369 4.39 -2.83 4.08
CA THR A 369 4.50 -1.68 4.99
C THR A 369 5.37 -1.96 6.21
N GLY A 370 5.60 -3.22 6.54
CA GLY A 370 6.48 -3.65 7.63
C GLY A 370 7.97 -3.64 7.29
N LEU A 371 8.36 -3.47 6.02
CA LEU A 371 9.77 -3.41 5.63
C LEU A 371 10.44 -2.16 6.21
N GLY A 372 11.37 -2.38 7.14
CA GLY A 372 11.98 -1.33 7.95
C GLY A 372 12.96 -0.42 7.18
N PRO A 373 13.33 0.73 7.78
CA PRO A 373 14.24 1.70 7.15
C PRO A 373 15.70 1.21 7.10
N ARG A 374 16.04 0.11 7.80
CA ARG A 374 17.37 -0.51 7.72
C ARG A 374 17.63 -1.21 6.37
N LEU A 375 16.55 -1.46 5.58
CA LEU A 375 16.63 -2.02 4.24
C LEU A 375 16.68 -0.86 3.22
N PRO A 376 17.80 -0.58 2.56
CA PRO A 376 17.81 0.40 1.48
C PRO A 376 16.90 -0.02 0.34
N ARG A 377 16.22 0.95 -0.31
CA ARG A 377 15.41 0.73 -1.50
C ARG A 377 16.25 0.99 -2.74
N MET A 378 16.34 -0.02 -3.59
CA MET A 378 17.03 0.02 -4.87
C MET A 378 16.00 0.02 -5.99
N TYR A 379 15.98 1.07 -6.80
CA TYR A 379 14.95 1.25 -7.82
C TYR A 379 15.41 0.73 -9.17
N ARG A 380 14.49 0.10 -9.92
CA ARG A 380 14.71 -0.36 -11.29
C ARG A 380 13.57 0.12 -12.18
N GLN A 381 13.92 0.46 -13.44
CA GLN A 381 12.96 0.80 -14.47
C GLN A 381 13.47 0.23 -15.80
N GLY A 382 12.65 -0.58 -16.50
CA GLY A 382 13.01 -1.18 -17.77
C GLY A 382 14.26 -2.07 -17.71
N GLY A 383 14.55 -2.71 -16.57
CA GLY A 383 15.72 -3.56 -16.34
C GLY A 383 17.00 -2.83 -15.93
N ALA A 384 17.02 -1.48 -15.95
CA ALA A 384 18.14 -0.68 -15.49
C ALA A 384 17.92 -0.17 -14.04
N HIS A 385 18.98 -0.11 -13.24
CA HIS A 385 18.96 0.57 -11.94
C HIS A 385 18.88 2.08 -12.16
N ILE A 386 18.09 2.76 -11.33
CA ILE A 386 17.99 4.23 -11.28
C ILE A 386 18.31 4.73 -9.88
N SER A 387 19.05 5.80 -9.79
CA SER A 387 19.45 6.45 -8.53
C SER A 387 18.37 7.41 -8.01
#